data_b8680d8670c089c0d0e831293eac5e91
#
_entry.id   b8680d8670c089c0d0e831293eac5e91
#
_cell.length_a   1.000
_cell.length_b   1.000
_cell.length_c   1.000
_cell.angle_alpha   90.00
_cell.angle_beta   90.00
_cell.angle_gamma   90.00
#
_symmetry.space_group_name_H-M   'P 1'
#
loop_
_entity.id
_entity.type
_entity.pdbx_description
1 polymer ?
#
loop_
_entity_poly.entity_id
_entity_poly.type
_entity_poly.pdbx_seq_one_letter_code
_entity_poly.pdbx_strand_id
1 'polypeptide(L)'
;LGWEIDGSYCVLRLRTALEDETLHRHLCAQLERLEQVIPLIYDNGVTAVCALDSAHSVTGLIQRLQPLLKSQNCICGISDKFAGFQNLHVHYKQAAAALKEGRRRQDRKHENEDDNNEAYAAATYTEYAARCLLQECSKEALDTFRWEVLDDLIRYDRLHHTSYVKTLDCYLSCERNLALTSKKLYIHRNTLIYRIGRLSRLLDCDLENAAVR
;
A
#
# COMPACT_ATOMS: atom_id res chain seq x y z
N LEU A 1 -8.28 -30.69 8.10
CA LEU A 1 -8.19 -29.23 8.12
C LEU A 1 -9.57 -28.60 8.18
N GLY A 2 -10.59 -28.88 8.77
CA GLY A 2 -11.89 -28.26 9.07
C GLY A 2 -12.34 -26.98 8.29
N TRP A 3 -11.88 -26.85 7.02
CA TRP A 3 -12.20 -25.69 6.20
C TRP A 3 -13.59 -25.83 5.59
N GLU A 4 -14.44 -24.85 5.84
CA GLU A 4 -15.82 -24.84 5.36
C GLU A 4 -15.88 -24.24 3.99
N ILE A 5 -16.71 -24.79 3.08
CA ILE A 5 -16.86 -24.28 1.69
C ILE A 5 -17.32 -22.82 1.70
N ASP A 6 -18.14 -22.45 2.69
CA ASP A 6 -18.67 -21.08 2.85
C ASP A 6 -17.87 -20.25 3.87
N GLY A 7 -16.68 -20.73 4.27
CA GLY A 7 -15.79 -20.02 5.17
C GLY A 7 -15.28 -18.71 4.58
N SER A 8 -14.70 -17.90 5.44
CA SER A 8 -14.04 -16.64 5.03
C SER A 8 -12.55 -16.85 4.88
N TYR A 9 -11.98 -16.33 3.83
CA TYR A 9 -10.58 -16.55 3.47
C TYR A 9 -9.90 -15.27 3.03
N CYS A 10 -8.56 -15.27 3.05
CA CYS A 10 -7.73 -14.32 2.29
C CYS A 10 -6.55 -15.06 1.67
N VAL A 11 -5.95 -14.47 0.65
CA VAL A 11 -4.72 -14.94 0.01
C VAL A 11 -3.56 -14.09 0.48
N LEU A 12 -2.46 -14.75 0.83
CA LEU A 12 -1.16 -14.15 1.05
C LEU A 12 -0.27 -14.41 -0.14
N ARG A 13 0.50 -13.42 -0.52
CA ARG A 13 1.59 -13.57 -1.47
C ARG A 13 2.87 -13.01 -0.84
N LEU A 14 3.87 -13.88 -0.64
CA LEU A 14 5.13 -13.52 -0.02
C LEU A 14 6.26 -13.58 -1.05
N ARG A 15 7.18 -12.65 -0.95
CA ARG A 15 8.39 -12.63 -1.74
C ARG A 15 9.58 -12.28 -0.86
N THR A 16 10.64 -13.05 -0.99
CA THR A 16 11.91 -12.86 -0.34
C THR A 16 12.83 -11.96 -1.18
N ALA A 17 13.87 -11.43 -0.57
CA ALA A 17 14.87 -10.63 -1.29
C ALA A 17 15.64 -11.47 -2.34
N LEU A 18 15.81 -12.77 -2.07
CA LEU A 18 16.46 -13.73 -2.96
C LEU A 18 15.41 -14.75 -3.44
N GLU A 19 15.41 -15.05 -4.74
CA GLU A 19 14.57 -16.10 -5.34
C GLU A 19 15.29 -17.45 -5.18
N ASP A 20 15.22 -18.04 -3.98
CA ASP A 20 15.83 -19.33 -3.63
C ASP A 20 14.73 -20.31 -3.21
N GLU A 21 14.70 -21.46 -3.89
CA GLU A 21 13.71 -22.51 -3.62
C GLU A 21 13.84 -23.07 -2.19
N THR A 22 15.05 -23.14 -1.66
CA THR A 22 15.31 -23.62 -0.28
C THR A 22 14.67 -22.65 0.72
N LEU A 23 14.81 -21.36 0.48
CA LEU A 23 14.20 -20.31 1.29
C LEU A 23 12.68 -20.35 1.21
N HIS A 24 12.12 -20.58 0.01
CA HIS A 24 10.67 -20.74 -0.17
C HIS A 24 10.12 -21.95 0.60
N ARG A 25 10.81 -23.09 0.56
CA ARG A 25 10.44 -24.29 1.35
C ARG A 25 10.49 -24.02 2.85
N HIS A 26 11.55 -23.35 3.31
CA HIS A 26 11.67 -22.96 4.70
C HIS A 26 10.53 -22.04 5.14
N LEU A 27 10.17 -21.06 4.32
CA LEU A 27 9.08 -20.13 4.56
C LEU A 27 7.72 -20.87 4.62
N CYS A 28 7.47 -21.81 3.71
CA CYS A 28 6.29 -22.68 3.76
C CYS A 28 6.21 -23.44 5.07
N ALA A 29 7.31 -24.10 5.49
CA ALA A 29 7.35 -24.85 6.74
C ALA A 29 7.11 -24.00 7.98
N GLN A 30 7.46 -22.71 7.96
CA GLN A 30 7.15 -21.78 9.04
C GLN A 30 5.68 -21.32 9.00
N LEU A 31 5.13 -21.09 7.81
CA LEU A 31 3.72 -20.72 7.64
C LEU A 31 2.76 -21.86 8.02
N GLU A 32 3.14 -23.12 7.77
CA GLU A 32 2.37 -24.31 8.18
C GLU A 32 2.18 -24.43 9.70
N ARG A 33 3.08 -23.82 10.48
CA ARG A 33 2.96 -23.77 11.95
C ARG A 33 1.90 -22.77 12.43
N LEU A 34 1.48 -21.86 11.55
CA LEU A 34 0.40 -20.95 11.86
C LEU A 34 -0.95 -21.66 11.63
N GLU A 35 -1.82 -21.57 12.63
CA GLU A 35 -3.16 -22.12 12.49
C GLU A 35 -3.89 -21.46 11.32
N GLN A 36 -4.68 -22.26 10.61
CA GLN A 36 -5.54 -21.80 9.50
C GLN A 36 -4.80 -21.23 8.28
N VAL A 37 -3.53 -21.62 8.05
CA VAL A 37 -2.73 -21.19 6.91
C VAL A 37 -2.28 -22.41 6.09
N ILE A 38 -2.54 -22.41 4.78
CA ILE A 38 -2.06 -23.41 3.83
C ILE A 38 -1.13 -22.73 2.83
N PRO A 39 0.20 -22.88 2.97
CA PRO A 39 1.16 -22.33 2.04
C PRO A 39 1.41 -23.28 0.87
N LEU A 40 1.83 -22.69 -0.25
CA LEU A 40 2.33 -23.40 -1.43
C LEU A 40 3.37 -22.54 -2.15
N ILE A 41 4.31 -23.19 -2.82
CA ILE A 41 5.26 -22.50 -3.70
C ILE A 41 4.57 -22.32 -5.05
N TYR A 42 4.41 -21.09 -5.51
CA TYR A 42 3.77 -20.77 -6.76
C TYR A 42 4.33 -19.47 -7.33
N ASP A 43 4.57 -19.43 -8.65
CA ASP A 43 5.00 -18.25 -9.40
C ASP A 43 6.24 -17.56 -8.76
N ASN A 44 7.31 -18.33 -8.58
CA ASN A 44 8.59 -17.90 -8.00
C ASN A 44 8.45 -17.19 -6.63
N GLY A 45 7.61 -17.72 -5.77
CA GLY A 45 7.44 -17.21 -4.40
C GLY A 45 6.52 -18.10 -3.58
N VAL A 46 6.19 -17.66 -2.39
CA VAL A 46 5.27 -18.36 -1.51
C VAL A 46 3.91 -17.71 -1.56
N THR A 47 2.88 -18.51 -1.82
CA THR A 47 1.48 -18.13 -1.74
C THR A 47 0.84 -18.92 -0.61
N ALA A 48 -0.08 -18.32 0.13
CA ALA A 48 -0.85 -19.07 1.13
C ALA A 48 -2.32 -18.67 1.08
N VAL A 49 -3.21 -19.61 1.34
CA VAL A 49 -4.60 -19.34 1.64
C VAL A 49 -4.78 -19.40 3.15
N CYS A 50 -5.45 -18.43 3.72
CA CYS A 50 -5.68 -18.33 5.15
C CYS A 50 -7.18 -18.31 5.42
N ALA A 51 -7.65 -19.18 6.31
CA ALA A 51 -9.01 -19.10 6.80
C ALA A 51 -9.12 -18.00 7.86
N LEU A 52 -10.22 -17.26 7.79
CA LEU A 52 -10.53 -16.15 8.68
C LEU A 52 -11.83 -16.47 9.42
N ASP A 53 -11.81 -16.26 10.71
CA ASP A 53 -13.00 -16.40 11.59
C ASP A 53 -13.07 -15.24 12.59
N SER A 54 -13.90 -15.35 13.62
CA SER A 54 -14.02 -14.33 14.66
C SER A 54 -12.72 -14.14 15.47
N ALA A 55 -11.90 -15.18 15.60
CA ALA A 55 -10.61 -15.15 16.29
C ALA A 55 -9.44 -14.80 15.37
N HIS A 56 -9.57 -15.05 14.05
CA HIS A 56 -8.54 -14.89 13.05
C HIS A 56 -8.93 -13.82 12.02
N SER A 57 -8.79 -12.55 12.40
CA SER A 57 -8.98 -11.41 11.50
C SER A 57 -7.72 -11.16 10.66
N VAL A 58 -7.85 -10.39 9.57
CA VAL A 58 -6.70 -9.95 8.74
C VAL A 58 -5.68 -9.19 9.59
N THR A 59 -6.12 -8.33 10.51
CA THR A 59 -5.23 -7.60 11.42
C THR A 59 -4.47 -8.55 12.36
N GLY A 60 -5.16 -9.52 12.95
CA GLY A 60 -4.54 -10.54 13.79
C GLY A 60 -3.57 -11.43 13.01
N LEU A 61 -3.90 -11.75 11.76
CA LEU A 61 -3.00 -12.47 10.85
C LEU A 61 -1.73 -11.67 10.58
N ILE A 62 -1.83 -10.37 10.30
CA ILE A 62 -0.68 -9.50 10.10
C ILE A 62 0.22 -9.49 11.34
N GLN A 63 -0.34 -9.37 12.53
CA GLN A 63 0.43 -9.40 13.78
C GLN A 63 1.19 -10.72 13.96
N ARG A 64 0.58 -11.86 13.63
CA ARG A 64 1.22 -13.19 13.70
C ARG A 64 2.31 -13.36 12.64
N LEU A 65 2.16 -12.74 11.46
CA LEU A 65 3.13 -12.79 10.38
C LEU A 65 4.34 -11.87 10.62
N GLN A 66 4.19 -10.76 11.32
CA GLN A 66 5.25 -9.75 11.50
C GLN A 66 6.62 -10.34 11.93
N PRO A 67 6.72 -11.21 12.96
CA PRO A 67 8.01 -11.77 13.36
C PRO A 67 8.67 -12.55 12.23
N LEU A 68 7.88 -13.34 11.49
CA LEU A 68 8.34 -14.12 10.35
C LEU A 68 8.83 -13.21 9.22
N LEU A 69 8.05 -12.20 8.84
CA LEU A 69 8.39 -11.27 7.77
C LEU A 69 9.68 -10.50 8.08
N LYS A 70 9.84 -10.05 9.33
CA LYS A 70 11.07 -9.37 9.79
C LYS A 70 12.27 -10.31 9.75
N SER A 71 12.17 -11.54 10.28
CA SER A 71 13.29 -12.49 10.36
C SER A 71 13.77 -12.96 9.00
N GLN A 72 12.88 -13.07 8.03
CA GLN A 72 13.17 -13.53 6.67
C GLN A 72 13.37 -12.37 5.67
N ASN A 73 13.32 -11.13 6.13
CA ASN A 73 13.39 -9.93 5.29
C ASN A 73 12.48 -10.06 4.06
N CYS A 74 11.24 -10.48 4.27
CA CYS A 74 10.27 -10.67 3.20
C CYS A 74 9.07 -9.73 3.33
N ILE A 75 8.44 -9.46 2.19
CA ILE A 75 7.24 -8.66 2.08
C ILE A 75 6.07 -9.56 1.77
N CYS A 76 4.91 -9.24 2.35
CA CYS A 76 3.66 -9.95 2.14
C CYS A 76 2.61 -9.01 1.55
N GLY A 77 2.00 -9.40 0.44
CA GLY A 77 0.76 -8.83 -0.05
C GLY A 77 -0.44 -9.67 0.42
N ILE A 78 -1.51 -9.02 0.82
CA ILE A 78 -2.71 -9.65 1.37
C ILE A 78 -3.92 -9.21 0.55
N SER A 79 -4.73 -10.17 0.08
CA SER A 79 -5.98 -9.89 -0.63
C SER A 79 -7.07 -9.36 0.30
N ASP A 80 -8.17 -8.89 -0.29
CA ASP A 80 -9.41 -8.72 0.46
C ASP A 80 -9.93 -10.06 0.96
N LYS A 81 -10.79 -9.98 1.97
CA LYS A 81 -11.55 -11.12 2.49
C LYS A 81 -12.57 -11.59 1.45
N PHE A 82 -12.70 -12.91 1.28
CA PHE A 82 -13.65 -13.51 0.38
C PHE A 82 -14.30 -14.77 0.98
N ALA A 83 -15.43 -15.18 0.42
CA ALA A 83 -16.10 -16.42 0.75
C ALA A 83 -16.03 -17.42 -0.40
N GLY A 84 -15.83 -18.69 -0.07
CA GLY A 84 -15.71 -19.77 -1.06
C GLY A 84 -14.45 -19.68 -1.92
N PHE A 85 -14.26 -20.68 -2.80
CA PHE A 85 -13.01 -20.78 -3.59
C PHE A 85 -13.19 -20.46 -5.09
N GLN A 86 -14.39 -20.10 -5.53
CA GLN A 86 -14.70 -19.94 -6.96
C GLN A 86 -13.86 -18.83 -7.63
N ASN A 87 -13.54 -17.76 -6.90
CA ASN A 87 -12.80 -16.60 -7.40
C ASN A 87 -11.38 -16.50 -6.81
N LEU A 88 -10.78 -17.61 -6.39
CA LEU A 88 -9.45 -17.63 -5.79
C LEU A 88 -8.40 -16.91 -6.64
N HIS A 89 -8.48 -17.04 -7.97
CA HIS A 89 -7.57 -16.37 -8.90
C HIS A 89 -7.65 -14.84 -8.84
N VAL A 90 -8.81 -14.26 -8.55
CA VAL A 90 -8.98 -12.81 -8.36
C VAL A 90 -8.25 -12.37 -7.10
N HIS A 91 -8.43 -13.10 -6.01
CA HIS A 91 -7.80 -12.79 -4.72
C HIS A 91 -6.29 -13.02 -4.76
N TYR A 92 -5.81 -13.99 -5.54
CA TYR A 92 -4.39 -14.13 -5.83
C TYR A 92 -3.84 -12.87 -6.53
N LYS A 93 -4.53 -12.35 -7.56
CA LYS A 93 -4.14 -11.11 -8.25
C LYS A 93 -4.15 -9.91 -7.30
N GLN A 94 -5.13 -9.81 -6.42
CA GLN A 94 -5.18 -8.77 -5.39
C GLN A 94 -3.96 -8.83 -4.46
N ALA A 95 -3.61 -10.01 -3.94
CA ALA A 95 -2.45 -10.18 -3.08
C ALA A 95 -1.13 -9.86 -3.82
N ALA A 96 -1.02 -10.26 -5.09
CA ALA A 96 0.15 -9.94 -5.92
C ALA A 96 0.27 -8.44 -6.19
N ALA A 97 -0.84 -7.74 -6.43
CA ALA A 97 -0.88 -6.29 -6.61
C ALA A 97 -0.49 -5.55 -5.33
N ALA A 98 -1.03 -5.98 -4.18
CA ALA A 98 -0.67 -5.43 -2.87
C ALA A 98 0.82 -5.63 -2.57
N LEU A 99 1.37 -6.81 -2.86
CA LEU A 99 2.81 -7.10 -2.72
C LEU A 99 3.67 -6.13 -3.55
N LYS A 100 3.29 -5.89 -4.81
CA LYS A 100 4.00 -4.97 -5.71
C LYS A 100 4.02 -3.54 -5.15
N GLU A 101 2.91 -3.08 -4.59
CA GLU A 101 2.83 -1.75 -3.98
C GLU A 101 3.60 -1.67 -2.65
N GLY A 102 3.55 -2.70 -1.82
CA GLY A 102 4.35 -2.79 -0.60
C GLY A 102 5.86 -2.70 -0.88
N ARG A 103 6.36 -3.36 -1.93
CA ARG A 103 7.75 -3.25 -2.38
C ARG A 103 8.11 -1.83 -2.82
N ARG A 104 7.31 -1.22 -3.67
CA ARG A 104 7.53 0.17 -4.11
C ARG A 104 7.60 1.16 -2.94
N ARG A 105 6.81 0.92 -1.88
CA ARG A 105 6.87 1.74 -0.68
C ARG A 105 8.16 1.52 0.10
N GLN A 106 8.64 0.28 0.18
CA GLN A 106 9.91 -0.04 0.83
C GLN A 106 11.09 0.58 0.08
N ASP A 107 11.12 0.47 -1.25
CA ASP A 107 12.18 1.08 -2.08
C ASP A 107 12.26 2.60 -1.89
N ARG A 108 11.11 3.28 -1.84
CA ARG A 108 11.05 4.74 -1.59
C ARG A 108 11.48 5.15 -0.17
N LYS A 109 11.36 4.26 0.82
CA LYS A 109 11.81 4.53 2.19
C LYS A 109 13.33 4.47 2.31
N HIS A 110 14.00 3.60 1.55
CA HIS A 110 15.47 3.57 1.51
C HIS A 110 16.06 4.86 0.94
N GLU A 111 15.30 5.64 0.16
CA GLU A 111 15.71 6.93 -0.37
C GLU A 111 15.49 8.10 0.62
N ASN A 112 14.67 7.91 1.67
CA ASN A 112 14.32 8.94 2.66
C ASN A 112 14.53 8.37 4.08
N GLU A 113 15.70 8.59 4.67
CA GLU A 113 16.11 8.07 5.99
C GLU A 113 15.27 8.53 7.20
N ASP A 114 14.36 9.51 7.02
CA ASP A 114 13.65 10.18 8.12
C ASP A 114 12.31 9.53 8.55
N ASP A 115 11.86 8.46 7.89
CA ASP A 115 10.56 7.85 8.22
C ASP A 115 10.75 6.66 9.18
N ASN A 116 10.89 6.97 10.48
CA ASN A 116 11.00 6.02 11.60
C ASN A 116 9.75 5.13 11.80
N ASN A 117 8.83 5.13 10.84
CA ASN A 117 7.68 4.25 10.86
C ASN A 117 8.11 2.86 10.39
N GLU A 118 7.99 1.84 11.25
CA GLU A 118 8.38 0.45 10.99
C GLU A 118 8.02 0.03 9.56
N ALA A 119 9.01 -0.47 8.81
CA ALA A 119 8.81 -0.95 7.46
C ALA A 119 7.66 -1.96 7.47
N TYR A 120 6.53 -1.62 6.84
CA TYR A 120 5.41 -2.53 6.72
C TYR A 120 5.84 -3.72 5.87
N ALA A 121 6.12 -4.83 6.53
CA ALA A 121 6.39 -6.09 5.86
C ALA A 121 5.11 -6.70 5.24
N ALA A 122 3.94 -6.18 5.56
CA ALA A 122 2.65 -6.59 5.01
C ALA A 122 1.90 -5.40 4.40
N ALA A 123 1.34 -5.61 3.21
CA ALA A 123 0.53 -4.66 2.46
C ALA A 123 -0.83 -5.30 2.13
N THR A 124 -1.94 -4.64 2.45
CA THR A 124 -3.28 -5.15 2.12
C THR A 124 -3.79 -4.56 0.82
N TYR A 125 -4.56 -5.35 0.04
CA TYR A 125 -5.14 -4.86 -1.21
C TYR A 125 -6.08 -3.68 -0.97
N THR A 126 -6.91 -3.71 0.08
CA THR A 126 -7.81 -2.61 0.46
C THR A 126 -7.08 -1.26 0.57
N GLU A 127 -5.86 -1.27 1.12
CA GLU A 127 -5.03 -0.06 1.27
C GLU A 127 -4.59 0.53 -0.09
N TYR A 128 -4.41 -0.32 -1.10
CA TYR A 128 -3.86 0.07 -2.40
C TYR A 128 -4.83 -0.11 -3.58
N ALA A 129 -6.09 -0.50 -3.34
CA ALA A 129 -7.05 -0.86 -4.38
C ALA A 129 -7.20 0.21 -5.47
N ALA A 130 -7.37 1.48 -5.09
CA ALA A 130 -7.48 2.57 -6.04
C ALA A 130 -6.22 2.74 -6.90
N ARG A 131 -5.03 2.60 -6.30
CA ARG A 131 -3.76 2.66 -7.03
C ARG A 131 -3.58 1.48 -7.97
N CYS A 132 -3.95 0.28 -7.53
CA CYS A 132 -3.92 -0.91 -8.38
C CYS A 132 -4.85 -0.74 -9.58
N LEU A 133 -6.08 -0.24 -9.37
CA LEU A 133 -7.01 0.06 -10.44
C LEU A 133 -6.45 1.06 -11.45
N LEU A 134 -5.86 2.16 -10.98
CA LEU A 134 -5.26 3.17 -11.86
C LEU A 134 -4.11 2.62 -12.71
N GLN A 135 -3.37 1.61 -12.22
CA GLN A 135 -2.29 0.98 -12.99
C GLN A 135 -2.79 0.06 -14.12
N GLU A 136 -4.00 -0.49 -13.98
CA GLU A 136 -4.65 -1.30 -15.02
C GLU A 136 -5.37 -0.44 -16.06
N CYS A 137 -5.56 0.87 -15.80
CA CYS A 137 -6.16 1.78 -16.77
C CYS A 137 -5.20 2.07 -17.92
N SER A 138 -5.74 2.18 -19.14
CA SER A 138 -4.97 2.64 -20.29
C SER A 138 -4.54 4.10 -20.11
N LYS A 139 -3.47 4.49 -20.80
CA LYS A 139 -3.00 5.87 -20.77
C LYS A 139 -4.08 6.85 -21.23
N GLU A 140 -4.82 6.50 -22.27
CA GLU A 140 -5.93 7.30 -22.82
C GLU A 140 -7.04 7.49 -21.78
N ALA A 141 -7.39 6.43 -21.04
CA ALA A 141 -8.35 6.52 -19.95
C ALA A 141 -7.86 7.44 -18.84
N LEU A 142 -6.60 7.32 -18.43
CA LEU A 142 -6.00 8.18 -17.40
C LEU A 142 -5.95 9.65 -17.87
N ASP A 143 -5.59 9.91 -19.12
CA ASP A 143 -5.55 11.26 -19.68
C ASP A 143 -6.94 11.90 -19.72
N THR A 144 -8.01 11.12 -19.93
CA THR A 144 -9.40 11.60 -19.90
C THR A 144 -9.82 12.10 -18.51
N PHE A 145 -9.31 11.47 -17.44
CA PHE A 145 -9.63 11.83 -16.05
C PHE A 145 -8.55 12.70 -15.38
N ARG A 146 -7.53 13.08 -16.15
CA ARG A 146 -6.44 13.89 -15.66
C ARG A 146 -6.92 15.30 -15.37
N TRP A 147 -6.60 15.79 -14.19
CA TRP A 147 -6.88 17.17 -13.85
C TRP A 147 -5.77 18.09 -14.41
N GLU A 148 -6.05 18.77 -15.52
CA GLU A 148 -5.07 19.61 -16.25
C GLU A 148 -4.40 20.67 -15.36
N VAL A 149 -5.13 21.19 -14.35
CA VAL A 149 -4.60 22.19 -13.40
C VAL A 149 -3.37 21.68 -12.62
N LEU A 150 -3.22 20.35 -12.44
CA LEU A 150 -2.00 19.78 -11.83
C LEU A 150 -0.78 19.94 -12.73
N ASP A 151 -0.95 19.90 -14.03
CA ASP A 151 0.15 20.16 -14.98
C ASP A 151 0.59 21.60 -14.94
N ASP A 152 -0.35 22.52 -14.79
CA ASP A 152 -0.07 23.92 -14.61
C ASP A 152 0.68 24.17 -13.29
N LEU A 153 0.31 23.48 -12.22
CA LEU A 153 1.03 23.53 -10.95
C LEU A 153 2.46 22.99 -11.07
N ILE A 154 2.66 21.87 -11.76
CA ILE A 154 3.99 21.29 -12.03
C ILE A 154 4.83 22.29 -12.84
N ARG A 155 4.23 22.92 -13.84
CA ARG A 155 4.88 23.96 -14.66
C ARG A 155 5.26 25.17 -13.83
N TYR A 156 4.34 25.62 -12.98
CA TYR A 156 4.56 26.72 -12.05
C TYR A 156 5.75 26.45 -11.12
N ASP A 157 5.79 25.26 -10.50
CA ASP A 157 6.91 24.86 -9.62
C ASP A 157 8.27 24.90 -10.33
N ARG A 158 8.32 24.45 -11.59
CA ARG A 158 9.54 24.49 -12.40
C ARG A 158 9.99 25.92 -12.73
N LEU A 159 9.05 26.79 -13.11
CA LEU A 159 9.34 28.16 -13.50
C LEU A 159 9.76 29.03 -12.31
N HIS A 160 9.15 28.81 -11.15
CA HIS A 160 9.34 29.65 -9.96
C HIS A 160 10.22 29.02 -8.90
N HIS A 161 10.83 27.83 -9.19
CA HIS A 161 11.65 27.07 -8.23
C HIS A 161 10.93 26.85 -6.89
N THR A 162 9.63 26.56 -6.96
CA THR A 162 8.79 26.27 -5.80
C THR A 162 8.60 24.77 -5.63
N SER A 163 7.91 24.36 -4.56
CA SER A 163 7.62 22.96 -4.26
C SER A 163 6.16 22.77 -3.82
N TYR A 164 5.26 23.38 -4.53
CA TYR A 164 3.83 23.31 -4.22
C TYR A 164 3.25 21.92 -4.44
N VAL A 165 3.67 21.19 -5.48
CA VAL A 165 3.27 19.80 -5.72
C VAL A 165 3.65 18.93 -4.51
N LYS A 166 4.90 19.03 -4.03
CA LYS A 166 5.36 18.31 -2.84
C LYS A 166 4.58 18.72 -1.59
N THR A 167 4.25 20.01 -1.46
CA THR A 167 3.47 20.53 -0.33
C THR A 167 2.05 19.95 -0.35
N LEU A 168 1.41 19.91 -1.52
CA LEU A 168 0.08 19.36 -1.71
C LEU A 168 0.05 17.86 -1.38
N ASP A 169 0.97 17.09 -1.96
CA ASP A 169 1.10 15.65 -1.71
C ASP A 169 1.28 15.34 -0.21
N CYS A 170 2.20 16.05 0.46
CA CYS A 170 2.42 15.87 1.89
C CYS A 170 1.19 16.27 2.72
N TYR A 171 0.50 17.35 2.36
CA TYR A 171 -0.70 17.83 3.06
C TYR A 171 -1.85 16.82 2.97
N LEU A 172 -2.11 16.28 1.77
CA LEU A 172 -3.13 15.26 1.55
C LEU A 172 -2.76 13.93 2.23
N SER A 173 -1.49 13.51 2.13
CA SER A 173 -0.97 12.30 2.79
C SER A 173 -0.99 12.37 4.32
N CYS A 174 -1.00 13.57 4.89
CA CYS A 174 -1.16 13.81 6.32
C CYS A 174 -2.63 14.09 6.71
N GLU A 175 -3.60 13.69 5.88
CA GLU A 175 -5.03 13.91 6.12
C GLU A 175 -5.37 15.37 6.44
N ARG A 176 -4.66 16.31 5.80
CA ARG A 176 -4.79 17.76 5.98
C ARG A 176 -4.41 18.27 7.38
N ASN A 177 -3.69 17.47 8.14
CA ASN A 177 -3.19 17.90 9.44
C ASN A 177 -2.00 18.84 9.30
N LEU A 178 -2.24 20.13 9.56
CA LEU A 178 -1.22 21.18 9.43
C LEU A 178 0.00 20.97 10.32
N ALA A 179 -0.18 20.45 11.55
CA ALA A 179 0.93 20.22 12.46
C ALA A 179 1.84 19.08 11.98
N LEU A 180 1.23 17.98 11.53
CA LEU A 180 1.96 16.83 10.99
C LEU A 180 2.65 17.20 9.67
N THR A 181 1.95 17.90 8.77
CA THR A 181 2.50 18.34 7.48
C THR A 181 3.68 19.30 7.65
N SER A 182 3.56 20.30 8.54
CA SER A 182 4.64 21.25 8.77
C SER A 182 5.90 20.55 9.34
N LYS A 183 5.70 19.57 10.23
CA LYS A 183 6.78 18.75 10.77
C LYS A 183 7.45 17.91 9.67
N LYS A 184 6.66 17.23 8.82
CA LYS A 184 7.20 16.41 7.71
C LYS A 184 7.93 17.23 6.64
N LEU A 185 7.48 18.46 6.38
CA LEU A 185 8.11 19.36 5.40
C LEU A 185 9.25 20.20 5.99
N TYR A 186 9.51 20.08 7.29
CA TYR A 186 10.50 20.90 8.02
C TYR A 186 10.30 22.40 7.80
N ILE A 187 9.03 22.88 7.77
CA ILE A 187 8.69 24.30 7.63
C ILE A 187 7.83 24.78 8.79
N HIS A 188 7.88 26.08 9.05
CA HIS A 188 7.02 26.68 10.09
C HIS A 188 5.54 26.58 9.66
N ARG A 189 4.65 26.39 10.64
CA ARG A 189 3.19 26.28 10.41
C ARG A 189 2.62 27.45 9.60
N ASN A 190 3.05 28.67 9.87
CA ASN A 190 2.58 29.85 9.13
C ASN A 190 2.99 29.82 7.65
N THR A 191 4.19 29.32 7.36
CA THR A 191 4.66 29.10 5.99
C THR A 191 3.81 28.07 5.27
N LEU A 192 3.43 26.99 5.97
CA LEU A 192 2.53 25.97 5.42
C LEU A 192 1.15 26.58 5.11
N ILE A 193 0.54 27.31 6.06
CA ILE A 193 -0.77 27.97 5.87
C ILE A 193 -0.71 28.90 4.65
N TYR A 194 0.34 29.70 4.52
CA TYR A 194 0.52 30.55 3.34
C TYR A 194 0.59 29.71 2.04
N ARG A 195 1.36 28.60 2.05
CA ARG A 195 1.48 27.71 0.89
C ARG A 195 0.14 27.06 0.52
N ILE A 196 -0.63 26.57 1.51
CA ILE A 196 -1.96 25.99 1.28
C ILE A 196 -2.92 27.03 0.70
N GLY A 197 -2.98 28.24 1.24
CA GLY A 197 -3.79 29.31 0.69
C GLY A 197 -3.36 29.76 -0.72
N ARG A 198 -2.06 29.63 -1.06
CA ARG A 198 -1.59 29.88 -2.42
C ARG A 198 -1.97 28.72 -3.36
N LEU A 199 -1.86 27.45 -2.89
CA LEU A 199 -2.30 26.27 -3.60
C LEU A 199 -3.79 26.33 -3.95
N SER A 200 -4.67 26.66 -2.98
CA SER A 200 -6.10 26.78 -3.21
C SER A 200 -6.42 27.78 -4.33
N ARG A 201 -5.68 28.88 -4.40
CA ARG A 201 -5.84 29.88 -5.47
C ARG A 201 -5.30 29.40 -6.82
N LEU A 202 -4.16 28.70 -6.85
CA LEU A 202 -3.58 28.17 -8.09
C LEU A 202 -4.41 27.04 -8.69
N LEU A 203 -5.04 26.24 -7.83
CA LEU A 203 -5.87 25.10 -8.22
C LEU A 203 -7.34 25.48 -8.40
N ASP A 204 -7.70 26.72 -8.08
CA ASP A 204 -9.10 27.20 -8.06
C ASP A 204 -10.05 26.25 -7.31
N CYS A 205 -9.58 25.73 -6.16
CA CYS A 205 -10.35 24.80 -5.36
C CYS A 205 -10.13 25.03 -3.86
N ASP A 206 -11.15 24.70 -3.07
CA ASP A 206 -11.04 24.66 -1.61
C ASP A 206 -10.43 23.31 -1.18
N LEU A 207 -9.15 23.31 -0.81
CA LEU A 207 -8.45 22.11 -0.34
C LEU A 207 -8.97 21.57 0.99
N GLU A 208 -9.78 22.32 1.74
CA GLU A 208 -10.42 21.84 2.97
C GLU A 208 -11.72 21.10 2.68
N ASN A 209 -12.30 21.28 1.49
CA ASN A 209 -13.50 20.57 1.08
C ASN A 209 -13.24 19.08 0.88
N ALA A 210 -14.03 18.23 1.55
CA ALA A 210 -13.90 16.77 1.48
C ALA A 210 -14.15 16.19 0.07
N ALA A 211 -14.90 16.89 -0.79
CA ALA A 211 -15.17 16.47 -2.17
C ALA A 211 -13.96 16.66 -3.11
N VAL A 212 -12.96 17.43 -2.71
CA VAL A 212 -11.70 17.65 -3.44
C VAL A 212 -10.65 16.61 -2.96
N ARG A 213 -10.94 15.32 -3.10
CA ARG A 213 -10.02 14.24 -2.74
C ARG A 213 -9.43 13.57 -3.96
#